data_db743533841c11bb9409549bcb3c9425
#
_entry.id   db743533841c11bb9409549bcb3c9425
#
_cell.length_a   1.000
_cell.length_b   1.000
_cell.length_c   1.000
_cell.angle_alpha   90.00
_cell.angle_beta   90.00
_cell.angle_gamma   90.00
#
_symmetry.space_group_name_H-M   'P 1'
#
loop_
_entity.id
_entity.type
_entity.pdbx_description
1 polymer ?
#
loop_
_entity_poly.entity_id
_entity_poly.type
_entity_poly.pdbx_seq_one_letter_code
_entity_poly.pdbx_strand_id
1 'polypeptide(L)'
;MKRSSRDSIRRTTTTKKLAGACALALLPWAGSAMAGPTIAFGKEGNLTFNYSLQAWGQTRDFSSATDDGKSTDFFLRRNRLTFSGQFNDLVGFYANIDAPSDSKYGEDDKSIFFRDSYVTIDQSDGMRFIVGRFKNAFSRENLEACFDPLTMDRAEVLAYTPWGGSRDTGAAMWGNFADGKFQYKFMVSDGREGDAVVKDTPRFTGRVHLTLLDPEYEYGYRGTYLGTRSVLTIGASYDFQKDVAYGDYIGKTDPKDYKAWTADIFYEQPTSAGTFTGSAAVMRYDTGDVQWGLSPDPNLPATTDLEGWYVKAGYLFPQKIGPGRLQIFGRHEVSDYNLPTGYRDQKWDGIGFHYFLNGQLLKLSFEAAKVKFDVQNPTDASQRDYNQYTFGLQFIF
;
A
#
# COMPACT_ATOMS: atom_id res chain seq x y z
N MET A 1 33.53 -73.46 44.56
CA MET A 1 34.22 -72.21 44.90
C MET A 1 34.47 -71.42 43.62
N LYS A 2 33.76 -70.33 43.40
CA LYS A 2 34.07 -69.02 42.83
C LYS A 2 32.77 -68.36 42.36
N ARG A 3 32.49 -67.28 43.03
CA ARG A 3 31.35 -66.38 42.71
C ARG A 3 31.67 -65.62 41.44
N SER A 4 30.68 -65.54 40.53
CA SER A 4 30.65 -64.63 39.39
C SER A 4 29.73 -63.48 39.70
N SER A 5 30.26 -62.27 39.79
CA SER A 5 29.51 -61.03 39.95
C SER A 5 28.90 -60.64 38.60
N ARG A 6 27.57 -60.38 38.62
CA ARG A 6 26.87 -59.76 37.50
C ARG A 6 26.94 -58.23 37.67
N ASP A 7 27.70 -57.58 36.80
CA ASP A 7 27.65 -56.13 36.67
C ASP A 7 26.42 -55.74 35.84
N SER A 8 25.51 -55.01 36.46
CA SER A 8 24.35 -54.38 35.80
C SER A 8 24.78 -53.08 35.15
N ILE A 9 24.90 -53.08 33.81
CA ILE A 9 25.08 -51.86 33.05
C ILE A 9 23.76 -51.06 33.05
N ARG A 10 23.69 -50.01 33.87
CA ARG A 10 22.67 -48.94 33.74
C ARG A 10 22.92 -48.16 32.46
N ARG A 11 22.09 -48.36 31.47
CA ARG A 11 21.98 -47.45 30.32
C ARG A 11 21.26 -46.16 30.80
N THR A 12 22.03 -45.11 31.01
CA THR A 12 21.54 -43.74 31.08
C THR A 12 21.19 -43.25 29.71
N THR A 13 19.94 -43.28 29.37
CA THR A 13 19.40 -42.57 28.18
C THR A 13 19.45 -41.08 28.44
N THR A 14 20.50 -40.42 27.94
CA THR A 14 20.58 -38.98 27.89
C THR A 14 19.70 -38.50 26.73
N THR A 15 18.46 -38.11 27.04
CA THR A 15 17.63 -37.36 26.14
C THR A 15 18.29 -36.00 25.90
N LYS A 16 19.01 -35.87 24.79
CA LYS A 16 19.40 -34.56 24.26
C LYS A 16 18.13 -33.86 23.85
N LYS A 17 17.67 -32.89 24.68
CA LYS A 17 16.75 -31.87 24.27
C LYS A 17 17.48 -31.07 23.16
N LEU A 18 17.13 -31.31 21.89
CA LEU A 18 17.38 -30.33 20.83
C LEU A 18 16.53 -29.11 21.20
N ALA A 19 17.13 -28.16 21.84
CA ALA A 19 16.66 -26.79 21.80
C ALA A 19 16.95 -26.32 20.36
N GLY A 20 15.97 -26.48 19.49
CA GLY A 20 15.94 -25.75 18.23
C GLY A 20 15.81 -24.28 18.58
N ALA A 21 16.92 -23.56 18.56
CA ALA A 21 16.90 -22.13 18.49
C ALA A 21 16.32 -21.78 17.12
N CYS A 22 15.00 -21.65 17.03
CA CYS A 22 14.38 -20.80 16.01
C CYS A 22 14.90 -19.40 16.30
N ALA A 23 15.97 -19.00 15.65
CA ALA A 23 16.29 -17.63 15.43
C ALA A 23 15.15 -17.11 14.52
N LEU A 24 14.03 -16.67 15.15
CA LEU A 24 13.07 -15.81 14.47
C LEU A 24 13.89 -14.59 14.03
N ALA A 25 14.19 -14.53 12.74
CA ALA A 25 14.60 -13.30 12.11
C ALA A 25 13.39 -12.35 12.27
N LEU A 26 13.48 -11.48 13.27
CA LEU A 26 12.57 -10.35 13.46
C LEU A 26 12.75 -9.44 12.25
N LEU A 27 12.02 -9.75 11.17
CA LEU A 27 11.94 -8.87 10.01
C LEU A 27 11.08 -7.69 10.40
N PRO A 28 11.59 -6.47 10.32
CA PRO A 28 10.79 -5.28 10.60
C PRO A 28 9.62 -5.23 9.64
N TRP A 29 8.45 -5.03 10.18
CA TRP A 29 7.18 -4.91 9.49
C TRP A 29 7.23 -3.87 8.37
N ALA A 30 6.90 -4.31 7.16
CA ALA A 30 6.50 -3.54 5.98
C ALA A 30 7.00 -2.09 5.90
N GLY A 31 8.28 -1.93 5.96
CA GLY A 31 8.93 -0.67 5.64
C GLY A 31 10.09 -0.97 4.70
N SER A 32 10.40 -0.05 3.84
CA SER A 32 11.72 0.11 3.27
C SER A 32 12.76 -0.25 4.34
N ALA A 33 13.88 -0.83 3.96
CA ALA A 33 14.93 -1.17 4.91
C ALA A 33 15.12 -0.02 5.91
N MET A 34 14.68 -0.22 7.17
CA MET A 34 14.68 0.82 8.17
C MET A 34 16.14 1.07 8.55
N ALA A 35 16.65 2.24 8.20
CA ALA A 35 18.06 2.58 8.40
C ALA A 35 18.32 3.36 9.70
N GLY A 36 17.26 3.73 10.43
CA GLY A 36 17.36 4.59 11.61
C GLY A 36 17.93 3.91 12.86
N PRO A 37 18.36 4.69 13.85
CA PRO A 37 18.90 4.18 15.10
C PRO A 37 17.86 3.37 15.88
N THR A 38 18.33 2.28 16.49
CA THR A 38 17.51 1.42 17.36
C THR A 38 18.01 1.53 18.79
N ILE A 39 17.09 1.80 19.71
CA ILE A 39 17.34 1.90 21.16
C ILE A 39 16.71 0.70 21.83
N ALA A 40 17.50 -0.06 22.60
CA ALA A 40 16.97 -1.14 23.44
C ALA A 40 16.39 -0.57 24.73
N PHE A 41 15.29 -1.14 25.22
CA PHE A 41 14.71 -0.84 26.52
C PHE A 41 14.16 -2.11 27.21
N GLY A 42 14.21 -2.13 28.52
CA GLY A 42 13.86 -3.32 29.29
C GLY A 42 14.79 -4.50 28.97
N LYS A 43 14.22 -5.71 28.95
CA LYS A 43 14.97 -6.95 28.65
C LYS A 43 14.86 -7.37 27.18
N GLU A 44 13.74 -7.09 26.56
CA GLU A 44 13.36 -7.61 25.22
C GLU A 44 12.89 -6.51 24.27
N GLY A 45 12.62 -5.31 24.81
CA GLY A 45 12.05 -4.20 24.04
C GLY A 45 13.09 -3.45 23.21
N ASN A 46 12.64 -2.95 22.07
CA ASN A 46 13.40 -2.05 21.22
C ASN A 46 12.52 -0.99 20.59
N LEU A 47 13.11 0.14 20.27
CA LEU A 47 12.50 1.25 19.54
C LEU A 47 13.44 1.66 18.41
N THR A 48 12.93 1.61 17.19
CA THR A 48 13.59 2.13 15.99
C THR A 48 12.92 3.42 15.56
N PHE A 49 13.72 4.43 15.29
CA PHE A 49 13.29 5.73 14.81
C PHE A 49 13.73 5.92 13.36
N ASN A 50 12.83 6.41 12.49
CA ASN A 50 13.15 6.70 11.11
C ASN A 50 12.57 8.03 10.67
N TYR A 51 13.26 8.67 9.74
CA TYR A 51 12.78 9.81 8.99
C TYR A 51 12.71 9.48 7.51
N SER A 52 11.63 9.88 6.85
CA SER A 52 11.42 9.62 5.43
C SER A 52 10.88 10.86 4.73
N LEU A 53 11.56 11.27 3.68
CA LEU A 53 11.23 12.45 2.88
C LEU A 53 11.05 12.09 1.42
N GLN A 54 9.99 12.59 0.79
CA GLN A 54 9.86 12.69 -0.67
C GLN A 54 9.53 14.14 -1.03
N ALA A 55 10.46 14.82 -1.68
CA ALA A 55 10.28 16.16 -2.22
C ALA A 55 10.08 16.07 -3.74
N TRP A 56 9.01 16.69 -4.24
CA TRP A 56 8.64 16.67 -5.65
C TRP A 56 8.63 18.05 -6.27
N GLY A 57 9.08 18.13 -7.54
CA GLY A 57 8.80 19.22 -8.45
C GLY A 57 7.92 18.70 -9.57
N GLN A 58 6.78 19.33 -9.80
CA GLN A 58 5.80 18.89 -10.77
C GLN A 58 5.36 20.04 -11.67
N THR A 59 5.36 19.80 -12.97
CA THR A 59 4.78 20.72 -13.96
C THR A 59 3.59 20.02 -14.62
N ARG A 60 2.46 20.72 -14.70
CA ARG A 60 1.20 20.19 -15.25
C ARG A 60 0.52 21.23 -16.14
N ASP A 61 -0.11 20.76 -17.24
CA ASP A 61 -1.02 21.57 -18.05
C ASP A 61 -2.29 21.93 -17.25
N PHE A 62 -2.94 23.03 -17.59
CA PHE A 62 -4.21 23.50 -17.00
C PHE A 62 -4.20 23.68 -15.49
N SER A 63 -3.05 23.93 -14.91
CA SER A 63 -2.89 24.13 -13.46
C SER A 63 -2.55 25.57 -13.07
N SER A 64 -2.63 26.50 -14.03
CA SER A 64 -2.52 27.93 -13.76
C SER A 64 -3.81 28.51 -13.18
N ALA A 65 -3.75 29.68 -12.58
CA ALA A 65 -4.94 30.35 -12.04
C ALA A 65 -6.03 30.67 -13.07
N THR A 66 -5.68 30.69 -14.35
CA THR A 66 -6.61 30.92 -15.48
C THR A 66 -7.03 29.62 -16.15
N ASP A 67 -6.55 28.45 -15.68
CA ASP A 67 -6.82 27.11 -16.20
C ASP A 67 -6.46 26.91 -17.70
N ASP A 68 -5.61 27.78 -18.26
CA ASP A 68 -5.22 27.75 -19.66
C ASP A 68 -3.70 27.62 -19.91
N GLY A 69 -2.93 27.57 -18.84
CA GLY A 69 -1.47 27.51 -18.89
C GLY A 69 -0.86 26.35 -18.12
N LYS A 70 0.47 26.32 -18.15
CA LYS A 70 1.29 25.42 -17.35
C LYS A 70 1.71 26.07 -16.07
N SER A 71 1.73 25.33 -14.99
CA SER A 71 2.38 25.79 -13.77
C SER A 71 3.32 24.73 -13.23
N THR A 72 4.31 25.20 -12.46
CA THR A 72 5.24 24.34 -11.72
C THR A 72 5.03 24.52 -10.24
N ASP A 73 5.04 23.41 -9.53
CA ASP A 73 4.88 23.36 -8.10
C ASP A 73 6.00 22.54 -7.46
N PHE A 74 6.41 22.93 -6.23
CA PHE A 74 7.36 22.18 -5.41
C PHE A 74 6.71 21.90 -4.06
N PHE A 75 6.68 20.63 -3.67
CA PHE A 75 5.98 20.20 -2.47
C PHE A 75 6.61 18.96 -1.83
N LEU A 76 6.29 18.72 -0.57
CA LEU A 76 6.66 17.52 0.14
C LEU A 76 5.53 16.48 -0.03
N ARG A 77 5.73 15.55 -0.93
CA ARG A 77 4.76 14.46 -1.17
C ARG A 77 4.57 13.59 0.06
N ARG A 78 5.66 13.37 0.81
CA ARG A 78 5.68 12.66 2.10
C ARG A 78 6.79 13.23 2.97
N ASN A 79 6.48 13.47 4.23
CA ASN A 79 7.42 13.97 5.22
C ASN A 79 7.10 13.31 6.56
N ARG A 80 7.80 12.20 6.89
CA ARG A 80 7.36 11.28 7.93
C ARG A 80 8.40 11.00 8.99
N LEU A 81 7.91 10.98 10.22
CA LEU A 81 8.60 10.39 11.36
C LEU A 81 7.94 9.05 11.70
N THR A 82 8.74 8.00 11.83
CA THR A 82 8.25 6.66 12.15
C THR A 82 8.92 6.14 13.40
N PHE A 83 8.11 5.61 14.29
CA PHE A 83 8.49 4.91 15.51
C PHE A 83 7.98 3.49 15.40
N SER A 84 8.86 2.50 15.51
CA SER A 84 8.46 1.10 15.46
C SER A 84 9.35 0.27 16.36
N GLY A 85 8.86 -0.83 16.84
CA GLY A 85 9.66 -1.72 17.65
C GLY A 85 8.87 -2.86 18.26
N GLN A 86 9.54 -3.56 19.17
CA GLN A 86 8.97 -4.64 19.95
C GLN A 86 8.90 -4.22 21.44
N PHE A 87 7.80 -4.49 22.07
CA PHE A 87 7.69 -4.40 23.52
C PHE A 87 8.23 -5.69 24.18
N ASN A 88 7.94 -6.83 23.56
CA ASN A 88 8.47 -8.16 23.88
C ASN A 88 8.36 -9.06 22.62
N ASP A 89 8.66 -10.34 22.75
CA ASP A 89 8.63 -11.31 21.63
C ASP A 89 7.23 -11.47 21.00
N LEU A 90 6.16 -11.14 21.70
CA LEU A 90 4.78 -11.29 21.24
C LEU A 90 4.20 -9.97 20.69
N VAL A 91 4.55 -8.85 21.31
CA VAL A 91 3.87 -7.56 21.11
C VAL A 91 4.82 -6.56 20.44
N GLY A 92 4.44 -6.11 19.24
CA GLY A 92 5.09 -5.03 18.53
C GLY A 92 4.21 -3.77 18.46
N PHE A 93 4.79 -2.67 18.03
CA PHE A 93 4.08 -1.41 17.82
C PHE A 93 4.64 -0.63 16.64
N TYR A 94 3.80 0.20 16.06
CA TYR A 94 4.16 1.08 14.97
C TYR A 94 3.37 2.39 15.06
N ALA A 95 4.05 3.51 14.92
CA ALA A 95 3.44 4.83 14.79
C ALA A 95 4.15 5.63 13.70
N ASN A 96 3.37 6.25 12.82
CA ASN A 96 3.87 7.06 11.71
C ASN A 96 3.17 8.41 11.69
N ILE A 97 3.93 9.47 11.87
CA ILE A 97 3.46 10.85 11.78
C ILE A 97 3.81 11.37 10.39
N ASP A 98 2.84 11.91 9.68
CA ASP A 98 3.00 12.51 8.35
C ASP A 98 2.73 14.02 8.43
N ALA A 99 3.60 14.80 7.82
CA ALA A 99 3.50 16.25 7.71
C ALA A 99 3.82 16.66 6.26
N PRO A 100 2.96 16.31 5.29
CA PRO A 100 3.16 16.70 3.90
C PRO A 100 3.03 18.23 3.77
N SER A 101 3.53 18.78 2.67
CA SER A 101 3.24 20.17 2.30
C SER A 101 2.23 20.22 1.17
N ASP A 102 1.66 21.38 0.97
CA ASP A 102 0.67 21.67 -0.05
C ASP A 102 1.20 21.38 -1.45
N SER A 103 0.27 20.97 -2.32
CA SER A 103 0.45 20.97 -3.76
C SER A 103 -0.62 21.85 -4.39
N LYS A 104 -0.29 22.61 -5.42
CA LYS A 104 -1.25 23.38 -6.22
C LYS A 104 -2.33 22.51 -6.87
N TYR A 105 -2.06 21.22 -6.99
CA TYR A 105 -2.90 20.24 -7.70
C TYR A 105 -3.71 19.35 -6.76
N GLY A 106 -3.68 19.63 -5.46
CA GLY A 106 -4.37 18.87 -4.43
C GLY A 106 -4.84 19.75 -3.30
N GLU A 107 -5.56 19.17 -2.37
CA GLU A 107 -6.02 19.88 -1.19
C GLU A 107 -4.84 20.30 -0.30
N ASP A 108 -4.94 21.50 0.23
CA ASP A 108 -4.00 22.10 1.18
C ASP A 108 -4.15 21.45 2.55
N ASP A 109 -3.68 20.23 2.72
CA ASP A 109 -3.59 19.61 4.03
C ASP A 109 -2.22 19.87 4.66
N LYS A 110 -2.14 20.94 5.45
CA LYS A 110 -0.97 21.33 6.23
C LYS A 110 -0.93 20.67 7.61
N SER A 111 -1.86 19.80 7.90
CA SER A 111 -1.99 19.18 9.21
C SER A 111 -0.89 18.15 9.46
N ILE A 112 -0.40 18.12 10.69
CA ILE A 112 0.43 17.03 11.20
C ILE A 112 -0.52 15.99 11.79
N PHE A 113 -0.46 14.75 11.30
CA PHE A 113 -1.37 13.71 11.75
C PHE A 113 -0.70 12.34 11.88
N PHE A 114 -1.27 11.51 12.73
CA PHE A 114 -0.90 10.09 12.78
C PHE A 114 -1.51 9.37 11.57
N ARG A 115 -0.65 8.99 10.63
CA ARG A 115 -1.06 8.25 9.45
C ARG A 115 -1.34 6.79 9.75
N ASP A 116 -0.44 6.16 10.50
CA ASP A 116 -0.56 4.81 11.02
C ASP A 116 -0.27 4.84 12.53
N SER A 117 -1.04 4.12 13.33
CA SER A 117 -0.81 3.95 14.77
C SER A 117 -1.47 2.65 15.21
N TYR A 118 -0.66 1.61 15.48
CA TYR A 118 -1.18 0.30 15.79
C TYR A 118 -0.23 -0.54 16.63
N VAL A 119 -0.80 -1.54 17.27
CA VAL A 119 -0.10 -2.61 17.98
C VAL A 119 -0.23 -3.90 17.18
N THR A 120 0.81 -4.73 17.21
CA THR A 120 0.82 -6.07 16.63
C THR A 120 0.93 -7.12 17.70
N ILE A 121 0.31 -8.28 17.48
CA ILE A 121 0.43 -9.45 18.33
C ILE A 121 0.78 -10.64 17.44
N ASP A 122 2.00 -11.14 17.58
CA ASP A 122 2.57 -12.18 16.74
C ASP A 122 2.53 -13.55 17.44
N GLN A 123 1.33 -14.18 17.42
CA GLN A 123 1.11 -15.46 18.11
C GLN A 123 1.85 -16.62 17.41
N SER A 124 1.84 -16.64 16.09
CA SER A 124 2.54 -17.60 15.25
C SER A 124 2.64 -17.07 13.80
N ASP A 125 3.37 -17.75 12.93
CA ASP A 125 3.43 -17.38 11.51
C ASP A 125 2.06 -17.47 10.82
N GLY A 126 1.25 -18.44 11.20
CA GLY A 126 -0.11 -18.62 10.69
C GLY A 126 -1.15 -17.71 11.34
N MET A 127 -0.86 -17.01 12.43
CA MET A 127 -1.83 -16.20 13.15
C MET A 127 -1.17 -14.99 13.82
N ARG A 128 -1.41 -13.82 13.27
CA ARG A 128 -0.96 -12.50 13.74
C ARG A 128 -2.12 -11.54 13.77
N PHE A 129 -2.06 -10.57 14.66
CA PHE A 129 -3.09 -9.54 14.80
C PHE A 129 -2.49 -8.16 14.69
N ILE A 130 -3.30 -7.23 14.19
CA ILE A 130 -3.03 -5.78 14.17
C ILE A 130 -4.26 -5.11 14.77
N VAL A 131 -4.06 -4.15 15.68
CA VAL A 131 -5.15 -3.35 16.26
C VAL A 131 -4.75 -1.88 16.25
N GLY A 132 -5.59 -1.03 15.71
CA GLY A 132 -5.39 0.41 15.60
C GLY A 132 -5.70 0.95 14.22
N ARG A 133 -5.01 2.03 13.81
CA ARG A 133 -5.14 2.63 12.48
C ARG A 133 -4.01 2.17 11.58
N PHE A 134 -4.34 1.50 10.50
CA PHE A 134 -3.37 0.92 9.56
C PHE A 134 -3.95 0.77 8.15
N LYS A 135 -3.12 0.34 7.19
CA LYS A 135 -3.55 0.13 5.81
C LYS A 135 -4.63 -0.93 5.73
N ASN A 136 -5.76 -0.58 5.09
CA ASN A 136 -6.80 -1.54 4.74
C ASN A 136 -6.25 -2.62 3.82
N ALA A 137 -6.68 -3.86 4.03
CA ALA A 137 -6.17 -5.04 3.33
C ALA A 137 -6.69 -5.18 1.88
N PHE A 138 -7.51 -4.26 1.40
CA PHE A 138 -8.01 -4.26 0.03
C PHE A 138 -6.91 -3.88 -0.97
N SER A 139 -6.63 -4.72 -1.92
CA SER A 139 -5.64 -4.63 -3.00
C SER A 139 -4.15 -4.68 -2.61
N ARG A 140 -3.34 -5.28 -3.49
CA ARG A 140 -1.88 -5.22 -3.41
C ARG A 140 -1.38 -3.77 -3.44
N GLU A 141 -1.87 -2.99 -4.38
CA GLU A 141 -1.46 -1.60 -4.60
C GLU A 141 -1.67 -0.73 -3.35
N ASN A 142 -2.77 -0.93 -2.61
CA ASN A 142 -2.99 -0.23 -1.34
C ASN A 142 -1.96 -0.62 -0.28
N LEU A 143 -1.62 -1.90 -0.23
CA LEU A 143 -0.67 -2.45 0.74
C LEU A 143 0.79 -2.18 0.37
N GLU A 144 1.11 -1.78 -0.88
CA GLU A 144 2.49 -1.45 -1.25
C GLU A 144 3.07 -0.33 -0.39
N ALA A 145 4.35 -0.48 -0.05
CA ALA A 145 5.10 0.54 0.66
C ALA A 145 5.20 1.81 -0.20
N CYS A 146 4.80 2.95 0.36
CA CYS A 146 4.76 4.22 -0.36
C CYS A 146 6.14 4.72 -0.86
N PHE A 147 7.22 4.17 -0.31
CA PHE A 147 8.60 4.52 -0.65
C PHE A 147 9.26 3.53 -1.60
N ASP A 148 8.61 2.39 -1.88
CA ASP A 148 9.14 1.34 -2.75
C ASP A 148 8.24 1.08 -4.00
N PRO A 149 7.56 2.08 -4.58
CA PRO A 149 6.71 1.84 -5.75
C PRO A 149 7.56 1.50 -6.98
N LEU A 150 6.99 0.73 -7.91
CA LEU A 150 7.59 0.45 -9.21
C LEU A 150 7.59 1.67 -10.12
N THR A 151 6.57 2.53 -10.00
CA THR A 151 6.38 3.77 -10.77
C THR A 151 6.54 4.99 -9.87
N MET A 152 6.30 6.19 -10.35
CA MET A 152 6.47 7.41 -9.54
C MET A 152 5.61 7.39 -8.27
N ASP A 153 4.35 6.95 -8.39
CA ASP A 153 3.43 6.72 -7.26
C ASP A 153 2.50 5.53 -7.57
N ARG A 154 1.54 5.28 -6.68
CA ARG A 154 0.50 4.26 -6.85
C ARG A 154 -0.41 4.59 -8.03
N ALA A 155 -1.18 3.58 -8.48
CA ALA A 155 -2.17 3.77 -9.52
C ALA A 155 -3.29 4.72 -9.08
N GLU A 156 -3.74 5.58 -9.99
CA GLU A 156 -4.79 6.57 -9.76
C GLU A 156 -6.14 5.93 -9.44
N VAL A 157 -6.45 4.77 -10.01
CA VAL A 157 -7.68 4.03 -9.71
C VAL A 157 -7.85 3.71 -8.22
N LEU A 158 -6.77 3.75 -7.43
CA LEU A 158 -6.83 3.64 -5.97
C LEU A 158 -7.07 4.96 -5.24
N ALA A 159 -6.83 6.09 -5.87
CA ALA A 159 -6.99 7.40 -5.24
C ALA A 159 -8.46 7.66 -4.84
N TYR A 160 -9.37 6.95 -5.44
CA TYR A 160 -10.81 7.14 -5.35
C TYR A 160 -11.52 6.07 -4.52
N THR A 161 -10.86 5.56 -3.48
CA THR A 161 -11.59 4.72 -2.53
C THR A 161 -12.74 5.53 -1.91
N PRO A 162 -13.92 4.95 -1.73
CA PRO A 162 -15.09 5.66 -1.19
C PRO A 162 -14.88 6.26 0.21
N TRP A 163 -13.83 5.87 0.90
CA TRP A 163 -13.47 6.35 2.23
C TRP A 163 -12.35 7.39 2.24
N GLY A 164 -11.96 7.93 1.08
CA GLY A 164 -10.96 8.99 0.99
C GLY A 164 -9.58 8.62 1.52
N GLY A 165 -9.31 7.36 1.86
CA GLY A 165 -8.06 6.97 2.46
C GLY A 165 -7.69 5.50 2.31
N SER A 166 -6.39 5.25 2.33
CA SER A 166 -5.81 3.90 2.27
C SER A 166 -5.71 3.24 3.65
N ARG A 167 -6.11 3.93 4.72
CA ARG A 167 -6.09 3.47 6.12
C ARG A 167 -7.48 3.50 6.69
N ASP A 168 -7.65 2.61 7.67
CA ASP A 168 -8.85 2.54 8.46
C ASP A 168 -8.50 2.18 9.90
N THR A 169 -9.38 2.46 10.85
CA THR A 169 -9.22 2.08 12.26
C THR A 169 -9.96 0.77 12.51
N GLY A 170 -9.31 -0.19 13.15
CA GLY A 170 -9.93 -1.49 13.38
C GLY A 170 -8.96 -2.55 13.85
N ALA A 171 -9.29 -3.79 13.55
CA ALA A 171 -8.48 -4.95 13.84
C ALA A 171 -8.34 -5.86 12.61
N ALA A 172 -7.18 -6.47 12.46
CA ALA A 172 -6.95 -7.47 11.43
C ALA A 172 -6.32 -8.73 12.01
N MET A 173 -6.70 -9.86 11.46
CA MET A 173 -6.02 -11.15 11.63
C MET A 173 -5.41 -11.54 10.29
N TRP A 174 -4.16 -12.01 10.30
CA TRP A 174 -3.47 -12.43 9.11
C TRP A 174 -2.40 -13.49 9.42
N GLY A 175 -1.94 -14.18 8.41
CA GLY A 175 -0.88 -15.17 8.59
C GLY A 175 -0.46 -15.84 7.30
N ASN A 176 0.62 -16.61 7.40
CA ASN A 176 1.25 -17.35 6.33
C ASN A 176 1.12 -18.85 6.56
N PHE A 177 0.90 -19.58 5.49
CA PHE A 177 0.89 -21.05 5.46
C PHE A 177 1.79 -21.56 4.32
N ALA A 178 2.14 -22.83 4.37
CA ALA A 178 2.95 -23.49 3.36
C ALA A 178 4.28 -22.72 3.09
N ASP A 179 5.02 -22.39 4.16
CA ASP A 179 6.28 -21.64 4.10
C ASP A 179 6.14 -20.29 3.38
N GLY A 180 5.04 -19.59 3.64
CA GLY A 180 4.74 -18.26 3.06
C GLY A 180 4.22 -18.28 1.63
N LYS A 181 3.93 -19.47 1.06
CA LYS A 181 3.34 -19.57 -0.28
C LYS A 181 1.89 -19.11 -0.31
N PHE A 182 1.15 -19.28 0.77
CA PHE A 182 -0.20 -18.80 0.93
C PHE A 182 -0.30 -17.84 2.11
N GLN A 183 -0.92 -16.70 1.90
CA GLN A 183 -1.18 -15.72 2.94
C GLN A 183 -2.64 -15.29 2.91
N TYR A 184 -3.23 -15.09 4.08
CA TYR A 184 -4.56 -14.51 4.25
C TYR A 184 -4.49 -13.26 5.12
N LYS A 185 -5.43 -12.35 4.91
CA LYS A 185 -5.70 -11.17 5.72
C LYS A 185 -7.20 -11.01 5.86
N PHE A 186 -7.68 -10.78 7.06
CA PHE A 186 -9.07 -10.45 7.35
C PHE A 186 -9.09 -9.24 8.30
N MET A 187 -9.83 -8.21 7.93
CA MET A 187 -9.91 -6.95 8.67
C MET A 187 -11.36 -6.59 8.96
N VAL A 188 -11.61 -6.11 10.16
CA VAL A 188 -12.85 -5.44 10.58
C VAL A 188 -12.48 -4.03 10.98
N SER A 189 -13.15 -3.04 10.43
CA SER A 189 -12.81 -1.63 10.64
C SER A 189 -14.06 -0.74 10.61
N ASP A 190 -13.88 0.53 11.00
CA ASP A 190 -14.96 1.52 11.05
C ASP A 190 -15.60 1.73 9.68
N GLY A 191 -14.80 1.93 8.63
CA GLY A 191 -15.29 2.21 7.28
C GLY A 191 -15.85 3.62 7.14
N ARG A 192 -17.04 3.72 6.56
CA ARG A 192 -17.77 4.99 6.43
C ARG A 192 -18.67 5.19 7.64
N GLU A 193 -18.62 6.37 8.21
CA GLU A 193 -19.34 6.79 9.41
C GLU A 193 -20.06 8.14 9.21
N GLY A 194 -20.82 8.55 10.22
CA GLY A 194 -21.43 9.88 10.32
C GLY A 194 -22.83 9.98 9.70
N ASP A 195 -23.33 11.20 9.56
CA ASP A 195 -24.72 11.51 9.19
C ASP A 195 -25.11 11.08 7.76
N ALA A 196 -24.11 10.77 6.93
CA ALA A 196 -24.32 10.35 5.56
C ALA A 196 -24.55 8.84 5.40
N VAL A 197 -24.39 8.07 6.48
CA VAL A 197 -24.64 6.62 6.49
C VAL A 197 -26.02 6.31 7.06
N VAL A 198 -26.63 5.23 6.57
CA VAL A 198 -27.95 4.79 7.04
C VAL A 198 -27.83 4.20 8.44
N LYS A 199 -26.77 3.44 8.65
CA LYS A 199 -26.48 2.76 9.89
C LYS A 199 -24.99 2.59 10.04
N ASP A 200 -24.49 2.89 11.22
CA ASP A 200 -23.12 2.68 11.58
C ASP A 200 -22.84 1.17 11.73
N THR A 201 -22.26 0.59 10.69
CA THR A 201 -21.95 -0.84 10.59
C THR A 201 -20.49 -1.01 10.26
N PRO A 202 -19.82 -2.05 10.79
CA PRO A 202 -18.42 -2.28 10.50
C PRO A 202 -18.21 -2.66 9.02
N ARG A 203 -17.03 -2.28 8.52
CA ARG A 203 -16.49 -2.68 7.23
C ARG A 203 -15.68 -3.96 7.37
N PHE A 204 -15.85 -4.89 6.44
CA PHE A 204 -15.14 -6.17 6.39
C PHE A 204 -14.30 -6.25 5.13
N THR A 205 -13.01 -6.49 5.29
CA THR A 205 -12.09 -6.65 4.17
C THR A 205 -11.38 -7.99 4.27
N GLY A 206 -11.38 -8.77 3.20
CA GLY A 206 -10.67 -10.02 3.08
C GLY A 206 -9.69 -10.01 1.91
N ARG A 207 -8.49 -10.54 2.10
CA ARG A 207 -7.52 -10.76 1.03
C ARG A 207 -6.81 -12.10 1.19
N VAL A 208 -6.59 -12.75 0.06
CA VAL A 208 -5.72 -13.92 -0.04
C VAL A 208 -4.69 -13.70 -1.14
N HIS A 209 -3.51 -14.30 -0.98
CA HIS A 209 -2.56 -14.41 -2.07
C HIS A 209 -1.85 -15.77 -2.09
N LEU A 210 -1.42 -16.17 -3.28
CA LEU A 210 -0.59 -17.32 -3.53
C LEU A 210 0.71 -16.85 -4.21
N THR A 211 1.86 -17.20 -3.63
CA THR A 211 3.17 -16.91 -4.18
C THR A 211 3.79 -18.18 -4.74
N LEU A 212 4.14 -18.18 -6.02
CA LEU A 212 4.64 -19.35 -6.74
C LEU A 212 6.18 -19.47 -6.73
N LEU A 213 6.87 -18.34 -6.52
CA LEU A 213 8.34 -18.27 -6.38
C LEU A 213 8.72 -17.94 -4.92
N ASP A 214 9.62 -16.98 -4.70
CA ASP A 214 10.00 -16.57 -3.34
C ASP A 214 8.82 -15.94 -2.60
N PRO A 215 8.55 -16.34 -1.36
CA PRO A 215 7.37 -15.90 -0.63
C PRO A 215 7.46 -14.43 -0.17
N GLU A 216 6.29 -13.79 -0.08
CA GLU A 216 6.11 -12.46 0.50
C GLU A 216 5.49 -12.60 1.90
N TYR A 217 6.32 -12.65 2.94
CA TYR A 217 5.88 -12.95 4.31
C TYR A 217 5.21 -11.78 5.03
N GLU A 218 5.43 -10.55 4.55
CA GLU A 218 5.02 -9.33 5.26
C GLU A 218 3.54 -9.01 5.07
N TYR A 219 2.93 -8.24 5.98
CA TYR A 219 1.56 -7.75 5.81
C TYR A 219 1.42 -6.84 4.58
N GLY A 220 2.41 -5.97 4.35
CA GLY A 220 2.49 -5.10 3.19
C GLY A 220 3.30 -5.71 2.05
N TYR A 221 3.32 -5.03 0.92
CA TYR A 221 4.06 -5.43 -0.26
C TYR A 221 5.06 -4.35 -0.69
N ARG A 222 5.91 -4.70 -1.65
CA ARG A 222 6.79 -3.75 -2.37
C ARG A 222 6.42 -3.72 -3.84
N GLY A 223 6.57 -2.56 -4.47
CA GLY A 223 6.44 -2.41 -5.92
C GLY A 223 7.68 -2.89 -6.67
N THR A 224 8.82 -3.02 -5.99
CA THR A 224 10.04 -3.68 -6.49
C THR A 224 10.93 -4.12 -5.33
N TYR A 225 11.54 -5.29 -5.45
CA TYR A 225 12.56 -5.83 -4.55
C TYR A 225 13.98 -5.51 -5.02
N LEU A 226 14.14 -4.74 -6.11
CA LEU A 226 15.42 -4.38 -6.74
C LEU A 226 16.28 -5.59 -7.12
N GLY A 227 15.62 -6.70 -7.47
CA GLY A 227 16.28 -7.94 -7.87
C GLY A 227 16.85 -8.78 -6.73
N THR A 228 16.43 -8.53 -5.49
CA THR A 228 16.86 -9.34 -4.34
C THR A 228 16.04 -10.61 -4.16
N ARG A 229 14.93 -10.76 -4.88
CA ARG A 229 14.03 -11.92 -4.85
C ARG A 229 13.47 -12.22 -6.23
N SER A 230 13.12 -13.49 -6.47
CA SER A 230 12.30 -13.93 -7.60
C SER A 230 10.87 -14.11 -7.11
N VAL A 231 9.96 -13.22 -7.46
CA VAL A 231 8.59 -13.22 -6.94
C VAL A 231 7.59 -13.42 -8.06
N LEU A 232 6.60 -14.29 -7.84
CA LEU A 232 5.38 -14.37 -8.65
C LEU A 232 4.22 -14.59 -7.70
N THR A 233 3.42 -13.54 -7.48
CA THR A 233 2.29 -13.55 -6.56
C THR A 233 1.00 -13.24 -7.32
N ILE A 234 -0.04 -14.01 -7.06
CA ILE A 234 -1.42 -13.78 -7.53
C ILE A 234 -2.28 -13.54 -6.30
N GLY A 235 -3.06 -12.49 -6.28
CA GLY A 235 -3.89 -12.11 -5.15
C GLY A 235 -5.30 -11.73 -5.54
N ALA A 236 -6.23 -11.85 -4.57
CA ALA A 236 -7.59 -11.37 -4.69
C ALA A 236 -8.08 -10.83 -3.36
N SER A 237 -8.96 -9.83 -3.41
CA SER A 237 -9.56 -9.23 -2.23
C SER A 237 -11.03 -8.93 -2.45
N TYR A 238 -11.78 -8.93 -1.34
CA TYR A 238 -13.16 -8.49 -1.28
C TYR A 238 -13.34 -7.54 -0.10
N ASP A 239 -14.18 -6.52 -0.30
CA ASP A 239 -14.43 -5.46 0.66
C ASP A 239 -15.94 -5.18 0.72
N PHE A 240 -16.48 -5.01 1.92
CA PHE A 240 -17.91 -4.90 2.14
C PHE A 240 -18.23 -4.04 3.35
N GLN A 241 -19.24 -3.17 3.19
CA GLN A 241 -19.87 -2.50 4.31
C GLN A 241 -21.37 -2.34 4.02
N LYS A 242 -22.19 -2.67 5.00
CA LYS A 242 -23.65 -2.65 4.87
C LYS A 242 -24.22 -1.27 5.19
N ASP A 243 -25.31 -0.89 4.49
CA ASP A 243 -26.10 0.31 4.79
C ASP A 243 -25.28 1.62 4.82
N VAL A 244 -24.30 1.79 3.93
CA VAL A 244 -23.33 2.89 3.94
C VAL A 244 -23.82 4.18 3.32
N ALA A 245 -24.95 4.18 2.62
CA ALA A 245 -25.49 5.34 1.95
C ALA A 245 -27.02 5.22 1.78
N TYR A 246 -27.65 6.35 1.46
CA TYR A 246 -29.05 6.42 1.08
C TYR A 246 -29.17 6.50 -0.43
N GLY A 247 -30.04 5.71 -1.04
CA GLY A 247 -30.46 5.89 -2.43
C GLY A 247 -31.27 7.19 -2.61
N ASP A 248 -32.11 7.51 -1.63
CA ASP A 248 -32.72 8.83 -1.48
C ASP A 248 -32.15 9.54 -0.23
N TYR A 249 -31.17 10.40 -0.44
CA TYR A 249 -30.50 11.11 0.66
C TYR A 249 -31.41 12.11 1.37
N ILE A 250 -32.35 12.77 0.67
CA ILE A 250 -33.25 13.75 1.24
C ILE A 250 -34.32 13.05 2.10
N GLY A 251 -34.94 12.02 1.56
CA GLY A 251 -35.93 11.21 2.27
C GLY A 251 -35.37 10.26 3.30
N LYS A 252 -34.02 10.09 3.33
CA LYS A 252 -33.34 9.10 4.18
C LYS A 252 -33.89 7.69 4.02
N THR A 253 -34.13 7.31 2.77
CA THR A 253 -34.68 5.98 2.39
C THR A 253 -33.76 5.25 1.41
N ASP A 254 -34.11 4.00 1.10
CA ASP A 254 -33.39 3.14 0.15
C ASP A 254 -31.92 2.92 0.55
N PRO A 255 -31.67 2.18 1.66
CA PRO A 255 -30.31 1.88 2.12
C PRO A 255 -29.51 1.10 1.06
N LYS A 256 -28.26 1.48 0.86
CA LYS A 256 -27.33 0.88 -0.10
C LYS A 256 -26.08 0.33 0.61
N ASP A 257 -25.66 -0.83 0.14
CA ASP A 257 -24.42 -1.46 0.57
C ASP A 257 -23.25 -1.05 -0.33
N TYR A 258 -22.06 -1.09 0.23
CA TYR A 258 -20.83 -1.04 -0.54
C TYR A 258 -20.24 -2.44 -0.71
N LYS A 259 -19.78 -2.72 -1.91
CA LYS A 259 -19.04 -3.93 -2.26
C LYS A 259 -17.89 -3.55 -3.19
N ALA A 260 -16.75 -4.18 -3.00
CA ALA A 260 -15.64 -4.05 -3.93
C ALA A 260 -14.86 -5.35 -4.02
N TRP A 261 -14.20 -5.54 -5.16
CA TRP A 261 -13.29 -6.66 -5.34
C TRP A 261 -12.10 -6.24 -6.20
N THR A 262 -11.01 -6.94 -6.03
CA THR A 262 -9.81 -6.79 -6.86
C THR A 262 -9.14 -8.14 -7.07
N ALA A 263 -8.52 -8.29 -8.24
CA ALA A 263 -7.58 -9.36 -8.53
C ALA A 263 -6.28 -8.74 -9.05
N ASP A 264 -5.16 -9.27 -8.62
CA ASP A 264 -3.84 -8.72 -8.95
C ASP A 264 -2.79 -9.80 -9.17
N ILE A 265 -1.77 -9.43 -9.95
CA ILE A 265 -0.57 -10.22 -10.18
C ILE A 265 0.66 -9.33 -10.03
N PHE A 266 1.70 -9.87 -9.41
CA PHE A 266 3.01 -9.24 -9.32
C PHE A 266 4.09 -10.23 -9.71
N TYR A 267 5.04 -9.77 -10.51
CA TYR A 267 6.19 -10.55 -10.94
C TYR A 267 7.48 -9.74 -10.83
N GLU A 268 8.50 -10.31 -10.22
CA GLU A 268 9.86 -9.78 -10.29
C GLU A 268 10.84 -10.94 -10.50
N GLN A 269 11.71 -10.80 -11.49
CA GLN A 269 12.70 -11.81 -11.84
C GLN A 269 14.08 -11.18 -12.08
N PRO A 270 15.04 -11.38 -11.17
CA PRO A 270 16.44 -11.05 -11.43
C PRO A 270 17.04 -12.03 -12.44
N THR A 271 17.85 -11.49 -13.34
CA THR A 271 18.66 -12.24 -14.32
C THR A 271 20.05 -11.63 -14.43
N SER A 272 20.97 -12.30 -15.12
CA SER A 272 22.29 -11.73 -15.41
C SER A 272 22.21 -10.47 -16.29
N ALA A 273 21.16 -10.33 -17.09
CA ALA A 273 20.94 -9.17 -17.96
C ALA A 273 20.32 -7.97 -17.21
N GLY A 274 19.67 -8.19 -16.08
CA GLY A 274 18.96 -7.17 -15.29
C GLY A 274 17.76 -7.77 -14.57
N THR A 275 16.94 -6.92 -13.93
CA THR A 275 15.72 -7.35 -13.23
C THR A 275 14.48 -6.82 -13.93
N PHE A 276 13.60 -7.73 -14.29
CA PHE A 276 12.26 -7.40 -14.79
C PHE A 276 11.28 -7.39 -13.64
N THR A 277 10.46 -6.34 -13.57
CA THR A 277 9.37 -6.20 -12.60
C THR A 277 8.09 -5.87 -13.34
N GLY A 278 6.99 -6.52 -12.98
CA GLY A 278 5.66 -6.26 -13.54
C GLY A 278 4.59 -6.34 -12.47
N SER A 279 3.56 -5.51 -12.59
CA SER A 279 2.38 -5.54 -11.74
C SER A 279 1.15 -5.19 -12.54
N ALA A 280 0.06 -5.92 -12.33
CA ALA A 280 -1.23 -5.61 -12.92
C ALA A 280 -2.35 -5.91 -11.93
N ALA A 281 -3.42 -5.14 -12.01
CA ALA A 281 -4.64 -5.42 -11.26
C ALA A 281 -5.86 -4.92 -12.00
N VAL A 282 -7.00 -5.55 -11.69
CA VAL A 282 -8.34 -5.11 -12.02
C VAL A 282 -9.11 -4.93 -10.72
N MET A 283 -9.95 -3.90 -10.64
CA MET A 283 -10.76 -3.62 -9.46
C MET A 283 -12.10 -3.01 -9.83
N ARG A 284 -13.10 -3.32 -9.00
CA ARG A 284 -14.42 -2.74 -9.10
C ARG A 284 -14.91 -2.33 -7.72
N TYR A 285 -15.47 -1.15 -7.67
CA TYR A 285 -16.15 -0.57 -6.51
C TYR A 285 -17.61 -0.39 -6.87
N ASP A 286 -18.49 -1.11 -6.19
CA ASP A 286 -19.94 -1.03 -6.34
C ASP A 286 -20.50 -0.30 -5.11
N THR A 287 -21.03 0.85 -5.35
CA THR A 287 -21.57 1.75 -4.31
C THR A 287 -23.10 1.80 -4.33
N GLY A 288 -23.73 1.01 -5.21
CA GLY A 288 -25.16 0.93 -5.39
C GLY A 288 -25.78 2.19 -6.02
N ASP A 289 -25.06 2.86 -6.92
CA ASP A 289 -25.51 4.05 -7.66
C ASP A 289 -25.94 5.22 -6.77
N VAL A 290 -25.25 5.45 -5.66
CA VAL A 290 -25.56 6.53 -4.72
C VAL A 290 -24.58 7.67 -4.77
N GLN A 291 -25.02 8.85 -4.39
CA GLN A 291 -24.13 9.97 -4.15
C GLN A 291 -23.28 9.74 -2.91
N TRP A 292 -21.98 9.65 -3.11
CA TRP A 292 -20.97 9.63 -2.04
C TRP A 292 -20.61 11.07 -1.61
N GLY A 293 -21.54 11.98 -1.63
CA GLY A 293 -21.37 13.34 -1.16
C GLY A 293 -21.80 13.48 0.29
N LEU A 294 -21.16 14.37 1.03
CA LEU A 294 -21.62 14.82 2.35
C LEU A 294 -22.78 15.81 2.24
N SER A 295 -23.11 16.26 1.04
CA SER A 295 -24.18 17.19 0.76
C SER A 295 -24.96 16.74 -0.46
N PRO A 296 -26.27 16.79 -0.43
CA PRO A 296 -27.09 16.59 -1.62
C PRO A 296 -26.93 17.82 -2.52
N ASP A 297 -25.83 17.87 -3.26
CA ASP A 297 -25.74 18.81 -4.37
C ASP A 297 -26.52 18.20 -5.55
N PRO A 298 -27.67 18.77 -5.93
CA PRO A 298 -28.45 18.26 -7.06
C PRO A 298 -27.71 18.37 -8.40
N ASN A 299 -26.57 19.09 -8.43
CA ASN A 299 -25.73 19.22 -9.60
C ASN A 299 -24.57 18.22 -9.63
N LEU A 300 -24.32 17.52 -8.51
CA LEU A 300 -23.37 16.41 -8.49
C LEU A 300 -24.10 15.15 -8.93
N PRO A 301 -23.60 14.44 -9.94
CA PRO A 301 -24.21 13.20 -10.38
C PRO A 301 -24.24 12.18 -9.25
N ALA A 302 -25.39 11.50 -9.16
CA ALA A 302 -25.48 10.30 -8.37
C ALA A 302 -24.49 9.30 -8.94
N THR A 303 -23.66 8.71 -8.18
CA THR A 303 -22.85 7.64 -8.51
C THR A 303 -21.87 7.32 -7.63
N THR A 304 -21.24 6.30 -7.65
CA THR A 304 -20.00 6.16 -8.25
C THR A 304 -19.47 4.75 -8.16
N ASP A 305 -20.09 3.91 -8.87
CA ASP A 305 -19.40 2.69 -9.25
C ASP A 305 -18.14 3.12 -9.99
N LEU A 306 -17.03 2.49 -9.65
CA LEU A 306 -15.75 2.69 -10.31
C LEU A 306 -15.21 1.33 -10.74
N GLU A 307 -14.93 1.19 -12.00
CA GLU A 307 -14.13 0.10 -12.53
C GLU A 307 -12.77 0.65 -12.97
N GLY A 308 -11.73 -0.15 -12.79
CA GLY A 308 -10.42 0.26 -13.23
C GLY A 308 -9.43 -0.88 -13.27
N TRP A 309 -8.37 -0.66 -14.02
CA TRP A 309 -7.25 -1.57 -14.10
C TRP A 309 -5.96 -0.83 -14.39
N TYR A 310 -4.86 -1.45 -14.03
CA TYR A 310 -3.54 -0.94 -14.41
C TYR A 310 -2.60 -2.08 -14.82
N VAL A 311 -1.61 -1.72 -15.62
CA VAL A 311 -0.41 -2.52 -15.89
C VAL A 311 0.80 -1.62 -15.69
N LYS A 312 1.77 -2.12 -14.94
CA LYS A 312 3.07 -1.47 -14.69
C LYS A 312 4.18 -2.44 -15.03
N ALA A 313 5.24 -1.93 -15.64
CA ALA A 313 6.44 -2.70 -15.95
C ALA A 313 7.69 -1.89 -15.66
N GLY A 314 8.76 -2.56 -15.23
CA GLY A 314 10.05 -1.93 -14.98
C GLY A 314 11.21 -2.85 -15.33
N TYR A 315 12.34 -2.23 -15.64
CA TYR A 315 13.59 -2.91 -15.90
C TYR A 315 14.74 -2.21 -15.18
N LEU A 316 15.32 -2.90 -14.21
CA LEU A 316 16.48 -2.44 -13.46
C LEU A 316 17.75 -2.96 -14.12
N PHE A 317 18.61 -2.06 -14.57
CA PHE A 317 19.88 -2.39 -15.19
C PHE A 317 20.82 -3.11 -14.21
N PRO A 318 21.55 -4.16 -14.63
CA PRO A 318 22.38 -4.95 -13.73
C PRO A 318 23.61 -4.17 -13.23
N GLN A 319 24.18 -3.30 -14.07
CA GLN A 319 25.35 -2.52 -13.74
C GLN A 319 25.00 -1.19 -13.08
N LYS A 320 25.92 -0.68 -12.26
CA LYS A 320 25.88 0.72 -11.85
C LYS A 320 26.20 1.62 -13.05
N ILE A 321 25.48 2.74 -13.13
CA ILE A 321 25.74 3.82 -14.06
C ILE A 321 26.19 5.00 -13.22
N GLY A 322 27.49 5.30 -13.19
CA GLY A 322 28.07 6.22 -12.21
C GLY A 322 27.91 5.71 -10.78
N PRO A 323 27.47 6.54 -9.80
CA PRO A 323 27.33 6.12 -8.40
C PRO A 323 26.10 5.24 -8.13
N GLY A 324 25.13 5.16 -9.04
CA GLY A 324 23.83 4.54 -8.79
C GLY A 324 23.44 3.45 -9.79
N ARG A 325 22.25 2.86 -9.58
CA ARG A 325 21.60 1.91 -10.49
C ARG A 325 20.37 2.56 -11.12
N LEU A 326 20.17 2.35 -12.40
CA LEU A 326 19.02 2.88 -13.15
C LEU A 326 17.94 1.80 -13.29
N GLN A 327 16.70 2.17 -13.04
CA GLN A 327 15.50 1.43 -13.41
C GLN A 327 14.64 2.31 -14.31
N ILE A 328 14.26 1.82 -15.48
CA ILE A 328 13.23 2.45 -16.28
C ILE A 328 11.89 1.79 -16.00
N PHE A 329 10.81 2.54 -16.11
CA PHE A 329 9.47 2.01 -15.92
C PHE A 329 8.46 2.62 -16.87
N GLY A 330 7.34 1.93 -17.06
CA GLY A 330 6.16 2.41 -17.73
C GLY A 330 4.90 1.96 -17.00
N ARG A 331 3.82 2.73 -17.14
CA ARG A 331 2.49 2.37 -16.64
C ARG A 331 1.40 2.77 -17.62
N HIS A 332 0.34 1.98 -17.63
CA HIS A 332 -0.92 2.29 -18.25
C HIS A 332 -2.04 1.99 -17.27
N GLU A 333 -2.97 2.93 -17.11
CA GLU A 333 -4.07 2.84 -16.15
C GLU A 333 -5.36 3.32 -16.81
N VAL A 334 -6.46 2.69 -16.44
CA VAL A 334 -7.81 3.08 -16.89
C VAL A 334 -8.71 3.15 -15.67
N SER A 335 -9.47 4.22 -15.57
CA SER A 335 -10.51 4.41 -14.55
C SER A 335 -11.79 4.83 -15.23
N ASP A 336 -12.86 4.09 -14.98
CA ASP A 336 -14.20 4.30 -15.50
C ASP A 336 -15.15 4.50 -14.31
N TYR A 337 -15.74 5.68 -14.23
CA TYR A 337 -16.57 6.12 -13.09
C TYR A 337 -18.06 5.87 -13.26
N ASN A 338 -18.48 5.28 -14.36
CA ASN A 338 -19.89 5.01 -14.65
C ASN A 338 -20.82 6.24 -14.44
N LEU A 339 -20.32 7.45 -14.75
CA LEU A 339 -21.11 8.66 -14.66
C LEU A 339 -21.95 8.86 -15.92
N PRO A 340 -23.23 9.27 -15.84
CA PRO A 340 -24.05 9.55 -17.02
C PRO A 340 -23.42 10.55 -17.99
N THR A 341 -22.54 11.43 -17.48
CA THR A 341 -21.82 12.43 -18.31
C THR A 341 -20.58 11.86 -18.98
N GLY A 342 -20.07 10.70 -18.53
CA GLY A 342 -18.76 10.18 -18.93
C GLY A 342 -17.57 11.03 -18.43
N TYR A 343 -17.83 12.04 -17.60
CA TYR A 343 -16.75 12.83 -16.99
C TYR A 343 -15.96 11.96 -15.99
N ARG A 344 -14.69 12.25 -15.78
CA ARG A 344 -13.71 11.53 -14.96
C ARG A 344 -13.19 10.23 -15.51
N ASP A 345 -13.85 9.62 -16.51
CA ASP A 345 -13.29 8.44 -17.17
C ASP A 345 -11.96 8.82 -17.82
N GLN A 346 -10.89 8.17 -17.36
CA GLN A 346 -9.54 8.60 -17.73
C GLN A 346 -8.59 7.45 -17.99
N LYS A 347 -7.61 7.75 -18.83
CA LYS A 347 -6.47 6.89 -19.13
C LYS A 347 -5.18 7.62 -18.77
N TRP A 348 -4.31 6.94 -18.05
CA TRP A 348 -3.01 7.45 -17.66
C TRP A 348 -1.91 6.64 -18.33
N ASP A 349 -1.11 7.29 -19.17
CA ASP A 349 0.09 6.73 -19.76
C ASP A 349 1.31 7.41 -19.16
N GLY A 350 2.16 6.66 -18.47
CA GLY A 350 3.37 7.17 -17.83
C GLY A 350 4.62 6.40 -18.24
N ILE A 351 5.73 7.12 -18.44
CA ILE A 351 7.06 6.54 -18.61
C ILE A 351 8.06 7.33 -17.75
N GLY A 352 8.99 6.62 -17.15
CA GLY A 352 9.93 7.28 -16.25
C GLY A 352 11.12 6.43 -15.88
N PHE A 353 11.86 6.93 -14.89
CA PHE A 353 12.98 6.21 -14.33
C PHE A 353 13.15 6.47 -12.82
N HIS A 354 13.76 5.51 -12.14
CA HIS A 354 14.37 5.66 -10.82
C HIS A 354 15.88 5.53 -10.94
N TYR A 355 16.61 6.41 -10.29
CA TYR A 355 18.06 6.33 -10.17
C TYR A 355 18.42 6.13 -8.69
N PHE A 356 18.75 4.90 -8.34
CA PHE A 356 19.02 4.46 -6.97
C PHE A 356 20.48 4.72 -6.60
N LEU A 357 20.72 5.75 -5.80
CA LEU A 357 22.04 6.06 -5.26
C LEU A 357 22.39 5.13 -4.08
N ASN A 358 21.39 4.81 -3.25
CA ASN A 358 21.51 3.86 -2.14
C ASN A 358 20.20 3.06 -1.99
N GLY A 359 19.89 2.19 -2.96
CA GLY A 359 18.62 1.47 -2.97
C GLY A 359 17.42 2.40 -2.78
N GLN A 360 16.44 1.99 -1.99
CA GLN A 360 15.28 2.82 -1.68
C GLN A 360 15.57 3.93 -0.66
N LEU A 361 16.73 3.93 0.00
CA LEU A 361 17.07 4.93 1.01
C LEU A 361 17.36 6.30 0.38
N LEU A 362 17.99 6.31 -0.79
CA LEU A 362 18.28 7.53 -1.53
C LEU A 362 18.11 7.28 -3.03
N LYS A 363 17.11 7.93 -3.62
CA LYS A 363 16.84 7.84 -5.06
C LYS A 363 16.33 9.14 -5.65
N LEU A 364 16.62 9.32 -6.92
CA LEU A 364 15.99 10.30 -7.80
C LEU A 364 14.98 9.58 -8.67
N SER A 365 13.88 10.23 -8.98
CA SER A 365 12.81 9.68 -9.82
C SER A 365 12.30 10.73 -10.79
N PHE A 366 11.89 10.28 -11.97
CA PHE A 366 11.24 11.13 -12.97
C PHE A 366 10.14 10.35 -13.66
N GLU A 367 9.02 11.02 -13.92
CA GLU A 367 7.93 10.49 -14.76
C GLU A 367 7.42 11.59 -15.68
N ALA A 368 7.25 11.25 -16.96
CA ALA A 368 6.44 11.99 -17.90
C ALA A 368 5.14 11.20 -18.10
N ALA A 369 4.02 11.83 -17.83
CA ALA A 369 2.70 11.24 -17.95
C ALA A 369 1.80 12.04 -18.88
N LYS A 370 0.93 11.32 -19.59
CA LYS A 370 -0.17 11.88 -20.35
C LYS A 370 -1.47 11.32 -19.82
N VAL A 371 -2.35 12.21 -19.40
CA VAL A 371 -3.70 11.85 -18.93
C VAL A 371 -4.70 12.29 -19.98
N LYS A 372 -5.58 11.37 -20.34
CA LYS A 372 -6.67 11.61 -21.29
C LYS A 372 -7.98 11.30 -20.64
N PHE A 373 -8.96 12.17 -20.82
CA PHE A 373 -10.35 11.95 -20.41
C PHE A 373 -11.18 11.52 -21.61
N ASP A 374 -12.02 10.53 -21.44
CA ASP A 374 -12.90 10.06 -22.52
C ASP A 374 -13.92 11.15 -22.91
N VAL A 375 -14.39 11.91 -21.93
CA VAL A 375 -15.19 13.13 -22.13
C VAL A 375 -14.57 14.27 -21.34
N GLN A 376 -14.11 15.32 -22.02
CA GLN A 376 -13.51 16.48 -21.36
C GLN A 376 -14.61 17.37 -20.75
N ASN A 377 -14.47 17.72 -19.48
CA ASN A 377 -15.40 18.62 -18.82
C ASN A 377 -15.11 20.08 -19.21
N PRO A 378 -16.05 20.80 -19.85
CA PRO A 378 -15.81 22.17 -20.29
C PRO A 378 -15.68 23.18 -19.13
N THR A 379 -16.22 22.85 -17.96
CA THR A 379 -16.27 23.73 -16.78
C THR A 379 -15.25 23.38 -15.70
N ASP A 380 -14.58 22.21 -15.82
CA ASP A 380 -13.57 21.76 -14.87
C ASP A 380 -12.27 21.42 -15.59
N ALA A 381 -11.28 22.29 -15.49
CA ALA A 381 -9.99 22.13 -16.12
C ALA A 381 -9.22 20.89 -15.62
N SER A 382 -9.51 20.41 -14.40
CA SER A 382 -8.91 19.20 -13.85
C SER A 382 -9.35 17.92 -14.56
N GLN A 383 -10.43 17.98 -15.32
CA GLN A 383 -11.03 16.90 -16.10
C GLN A 383 -10.87 17.11 -17.61
N ARG A 384 -9.74 17.70 -18.03
CA ARG A 384 -9.31 17.86 -19.42
C ARG A 384 -8.00 17.11 -19.65
N ASP A 385 -7.72 16.75 -20.89
CA ASP A 385 -6.45 16.11 -21.26
C ASP A 385 -5.26 16.98 -20.83
N TYR A 386 -4.28 16.38 -20.15
CA TYR A 386 -3.08 17.10 -19.74
C TYR A 386 -1.82 16.24 -19.81
N ASN A 387 -0.68 16.93 -19.89
CA ASN A 387 0.63 16.32 -19.67
C ASN A 387 1.14 16.75 -18.29
N GLN A 388 1.82 15.82 -17.63
CA GLN A 388 2.43 16.04 -16.32
C GLN A 388 3.86 15.52 -16.32
N TYR A 389 4.75 16.31 -15.76
CA TYR A 389 6.16 15.95 -15.58
C TYR A 389 6.47 16.05 -14.10
N THR A 390 6.91 14.96 -13.49
CA THR A 390 7.21 14.91 -12.07
C THR A 390 8.65 14.48 -11.85
N PHE A 391 9.40 15.27 -11.11
CA PHE A 391 10.72 14.93 -10.63
C PHE A 391 10.67 14.78 -9.11
N GLY A 392 11.29 13.73 -8.56
CA GLY A 392 11.27 13.44 -7.12
C GLY A 392 12.63 13.07 -6.56
N LEU A 393 12.90 13.58 -5.36
CA LEU A 393 13.96 13.13 -4.49
C LEU A 393 13.36 12.37 -3.32
N GLN A 394 13.87 11.16 -3.06
CA GLN A 394 13.55 10.39 -1.86
C GLN A 394 14.79 10.23 -0.99
N PHE A 395 14.61 10.44 0.31
CA PHE A 395 15.59 10.19 1.35
C PHE A 395 14.95 9.48 2.54
N ILE A 396 15.58 8.42 3.03
CA ILE A 396 15.16 7.65 4.21
C ILE A 396 16.40 7.44 5.08
N PHE A 397 16.21 7.71 6.35
CA PHE A 397 17.27 7.62 7.36
C PHE A 397 16.77 6.80 8.54
#